data_7171f710f925443ab300eb307b963456
#
_entry.id   7171f710f925443ab300eb307b963456
#
_cell.length_a   1.000
_cell.length_b   1.000
_cell.length_c   1.000
_cell.angle_alpha   90.00
_cell.angle_beta   90.00
_cell.angle_gamma   90.00
#
_symmetry.space_group_name_H-M   'P 1'
#
loop_
_entity.id
_entity.type
_entity.pdbx_description
1 polymer ?
#
loop_
_entity_poly.entity_id
_entity_poly.type
_entity_poly.pdbx_seq_one_letter_code
_entity_poly.pdbx_strand_id
1 'polypeptide(L)' 'MIASISGKVQSKSQDSLVLDVQGIGFEVAVTTGLASEKEIGDIVFLYTHLIVREDLL' A
#
# COMPACT_ATOMS: atom_id res chain seq x y z
N MET A 1 1.67 12.36 -9.76
CA MET A 1 0.84 11.90 -8.62
C MET A 1 0.33 10.51 -8.89
N ILE A 2 0.38 9.64 -7.91
CA ILE A 2 -0.18 8.29 -8.01
C ILE A 2 -1.59 8.34 -7.47
N ALA A 3 -2.58 8.07 -8.31
CA ALA A 3 -3.99 8.17 -7.93
C ALA A 3 -4.57 6.83 -7.50
N SER A 4 -3.99 5.73 -7.95
CA SER A 4 -4.43 4.39 -7.59
C SER A 4 -3.29 3.41 -7.77
N ILE A 5 -3.43 2.26 -7.12
CA ILE A 5 -2.46 1.20 -7.26
C ILE A 5 -3.20 -0.14 -7.19
N SER A 6 -2.77 -1.07 -8.02
CA SER A 6 -3.33 -2.41 -8.05
C SER A 6 -2.19 -3.40 -8.08
N GLY A 7 -2.26 -4.41 -7.23
CA GLY A 7 -1.20 -5.41 -7.17
C GLY A 7 -1.50 -6.49 -6.15
N LYS A 8 -0.53 -7.38 -6.00
CA LYS A 8 -0.62 -8.50 -5.06
C LYS A 8 0.04 -8.10 -3.74
N VAL A 9 -0.61 -8.39 -2.63
CA VAL A 9 -0.05 -8.15 -1.31
C VAL A 9 1.15 -9.06 -1.12
N GLN A 10 2.33 -8.47 -1.00
CA GLN A 10 3.59 -9.18 -0.82
C GLN A 10 3.93 -9.30 0.66
N SER A 11 3.68 -8.26 1.41
CA SER A 11 3.84 -8.25 2.86
C SER A 11 2.93 -7.19 3.45
N LYS A 12 2.78 -7.24 4.75
CA LYS A 12 1.95 -6.26 5.45
C LYS A 12 2.47 -6.02 6.85
N SER A 13 2.16 -4.84 7.35
CA SER A 13 2.39 -4.48 8.74
C SER A 13 1.07 -4.01 9.34
N GLN A 14 1.12 -3.46 10.54
CA GLN A 14 -0.08 -2.99 11.23
C GLN A 14 -0.80 -1.89 10.46
N ASP A 15 -0.05 -1.04 9.75
CA ASP A 15 -0.58 0.15 9.10
C ASP A 15 -0.06 0.35 7.68
N SER A 16 0.46 -0.70 7.06
CA SER A 16 0.91 -0.62 5.68
C SER A 16 0.79 -1.96 4.97
N LEU A 17 0.74 -1.89 3.65
CA LEU A 17 0.82 -3.04 2.76
C LEU A 17 1.95 -2.79 1.78
N VAL A 18 2.68 -3.85 1.44
CA VAL A 18 3.60 -3.82 0.30
C VAL A 18 2.93 -4.56 -0.84
N LEU A 19 2.71 -3.87 -1.94
CA LEU A 19 2.07 -4.43 -3.13
C LEU A 19 3.12 -4.68 -4.21
N ASP A 20 3.11 -5.88 -4.74
CA ASP A 20 3.92 -6.23 -5.88
C ASP A 20 3.18 -5.82 -7.15
N VAL A 21 3.71 -4.84 -7.85
CA VAL A 21 3.17 -4.35 -9.11
C VAL A 21 4.21 -4.61 -10.18
N GLN A 22 4.05 -5.73 -10.87
CA GLN A 22 4.95 -6.15 -11.95
C GLN A 22 6.42 -6.15 -11.52
N GLY A 23 6.69 -6.69 -10.36
CA GLY A 23 8.04 -6.83 -9.84
C GLY A 23 8.54 -5.66 -9.01
N ILE A 24 7.78 -4.58 -8.90
CA ILE A 24 8.13 -3.44 -8.08
C ILE A 24 7.29 -3.49 -6.82
N GLY A 25 7.93 -3.44 -5.65
CA GLY A 25 7.24 -3.41 -4.36
C GLY A 25 6.95 -1.98 -3.95
N PHE A 26 5.68 -1.65 -3.80
CA PHE A 26 5.24 -0.35 -3.29
C PHE A 26 4.72 -0.49 -1.88
N GLU A 27 5.27 0.27 -0.96
CA GLU A 27 4.73 0.33 0.39
C GLU A 27 3.65 1.41 0.45
N VAL A 28 2.45 1.00 0.85
CA VAL A 28 1.29 1.88 0.89
C VAL A 28 0.78 1.94 2.33
N ALA A 29 0.70 3.15 2.88
CA ALA A 29 0.12 3.36 4.20
C ALA A 29 -1.40 3.16 4.10
N VAL A 30 -1.94 2.36 5.00
CA VAL A 30 -3.37 2.04 5.02
C VAL A 30 -3.87 2.09 6.46
N THR A 31 -5.17 2.02 6.62
CA THR A 31 -5.74 1.91 7.96
C THR A 31 -5.43 0.53 8.56
N THR A 32 -5.42 0.45 9.88
CA THR A 32 -5.17 -0.82 10.56
C THR A 32 -6.25 -1.85 10.22
N GLY A 33 -7.49 -1.41 10.04
CA GLY A 33 -8.57 -2.28 9.63
C GLY A 33 -8.35 -2.90 8.26
N LEU A 34 -7.92 -2.09 7.30
CA LEU A 34 -7.64 -2.59 5.97
C LEU A 34 -6.43 -3.53 5.98
N ALA A 35 -5.38 -3.18 6.72
CA ALA A 35 -4.20 -4.03 6.81
C ALA A 35 -4.55 -5.41 7.39
N SER A 36 -5.40 -5.45 8.41
CA SER A 36 -5.81 -6.72 9.01
C SER A 36 -6.74 -7.53 8.10
N GLU A 37 -7.53 -6.85 7.28
CA GLU A 37 -8.49 -7.50 6.38
C GLU A 37 -7.80 -8.21 5.22
N LYS A 38 -6.74 -7.63 4.68
CA LYS A 38 -6.06 -8.16 3.50
C LYS A 38 -5.02 -9.19 3.90
N GLU A 39 -4.92 -10.25 3.10
CA GLU A 39 -3.96 -11.34 3.33
C GLU A 39 -2.85 -11.29 2.29
N ILE A 40 -1.68 -11.82 2.65
CA ILE A 40 -0.59 -11.96 1.70
C ILE A 40 -1.05 -12.85 0.55
N GLY A 41 -0.83 -12.38 -0.67
CA GLY A 41 -1.27 -13.07 -1.88
C GLY A 41 -2.56 -12.52 -2.47
N ASP A 42 -3.31 -11.72 -1.72
CA ASP A 42 -4.53 -11.10 -2.26
C ASP A 42 -4.20 -10.09 -3.34
N ILE A 43 -5.09 -10.00 -4.34
CA ILE A 43 -5.03 -8.94 -5.33
C ILE A 43 -5.92 -7.81 -4.83
N VAL A 44 -5.35 -6.62 -4.73
CA VAL A 44 -6.08 -5.47 -4.21
C VAL A 44 -5.98 -4.29 -5.18
N PHE A 45 -6.99 -3.45 -5.15
CA PHE A 45 -7.00 -2.17 -5.85
C PHE A 45 -7.27 -1.09 -4.81
N LEU A 46 -6.41 -0.08 -4.78
CA LEU A 46 -6.53 1.01 -3.80
C LEU A 46 -6.47 2.35 -4.51
N TYR A 47 -7.36 3.26 -4.15
CA TYR A 47 -7.17 4.68 -4.46
C TYR A 47 -6.15 5.23 -3.48
N THR A 48 -5.22 6.04 -4.00
CA THR A 48 -4.11 6.54 -3.20
C THR A 48 -4.12 8.06 -3.16
N HIS A 49 -3.46 8.59 -2.15
CA HIS A 49 -3.22 10.01 -2.01
C HIS A 49 -1.76 10.20 -1.60
N LEU A 50 -1.01 10.91 -2.42
CA LEU A 50 0.38 11.18 -2.12
C LEU A 50 0.46 12.43 -1.25
N ILE A 51 1.02 12.28 -0.06
CA ILE A 51 1.26 13.39 0.85
C ILE A 51 2.73 13.76 0.79
N VAL A 52 3.02 15.00 0.40
CA VAL A 52 4.38 15.53 0.38
C VAL A 52 4.54 16.44 1.59
N ARG A 53 5.55 16.16 2.39
CA ARG A 53 5.83 16.91 3.62
C ARG A 53 7.20 17.55 3.51
N GLU A 54 7.25 18.85 3.68
CA GLU A 54 8.51 19.60 3.58
C GLU A 54 9.25 19.68 4.89
N ASP A 55 8.62 19.32 5.99
CA ASP A 55 9.17 19.37 7.33
C ASP A 55 9.86 18.08 7.77
N LEU A 56 10.09 17.18 6.86
CA LEU A 56 10.77 15.91 7.15
C LEU A 56 12.28 16.09 7.06
N LEU A 57 12.88 16.48 8.15
CA LEU A 57 14.33 16.68 8.21
C LEU A 57 14.93 15.83 9.32
#